data_a9b08c89e01eb3ce9faa0254b361f45d
#
_entry.id   a9b08c89e01eb3ce9faa0254b361f45d
#
_cell.length_a   1.000
_cell.length_b   1.000
_cell.length_c   1.000
_cell.angle_alpha   90.00
_cell.angle_beta   90.00
_cell.angle_gamma   90.00
#
_symmetry.space_group_name_H-M   'P 1'
#
loop_
_entity.id
_entity.type
_entity.pdbx_description
1 polymer ?
#
loop_
_entity_poly.entity_id
_entity_poly.type
_entity_poly.pdbx_seq_one_letter_code
_entity_poly.pdbx_strand_id
1 'polypeptide(L)'
;LDRGDLDDLGFTVDVEKLVLSRARRALEAGCDGVVSSGLEAPMLREFIDHRLLVVTPGIRPVENKPVDDQKRTVDVAQAFANGADYIVVGRPIRDAADPRAAAEAIQQTIARSFAGASA
;
A
#
# COMPACT_ATOMS: atom_id res chain seq x y z
N LEU A 1 0.97 10.01 -7.12
CA LEU A 1 1.66 10.60 -8.29
C LEU A 1 1.92 9.56 -9.35
N ASP A 2 1.58 9.87 -10.57
CA ASP A 2 1.98 9.07 -11.71
C ASP A 2 2.91 9.91 -12.61
N ARG A 3 3.28 9.35 -13.75
CA ARG A 3 4.21 10.02 -14.66
C ARG A 3 3.63 11.34 -15.22
N GLY A 4 2.33 11.35 -15.50
CA GLY A 4 1.66 12.57 -15.96
C GLY A 4 1.68 13.67 -14.92
N ASP A 5 1.45 13.32 -13.65
CA ASP A 5 1.51 14.27 -12.55
C ASP A 5 2.92 14.86 -12.40
N LEU A 6 3.94 14.03 -12.56
CA LEU A 6 5.33 14.50 -12.48
C LEU A 6 5.68 15.42 -13.64
N ASP A 7 5.22 15.12 -14.85
CA ASP A 7 5.44 15.96 -16.01
C ASP A 7 4.80 17.33 -15.81
N ASP A 8 3.58 17.38 -15.25
CA ASP A 8 2.88 18.62 -14.94
C ASP A 8 3.62 19.46 -13.91
N LEU A 9 4.34 18.81 -13.00
CA LEU A 9 5.16 19.48 -11.98
C LEU A 9 6.57 19.80 -12.47
N GLY A 10 6.89 19.48 -13.73
CA GLY A 10 8.20 19.77 -14.31
C GLY A 10 9.26 18.70 -14.08
N PHE A 11 8.86 17.52 -13.59
CA PHE A 11 9.78 16.39 -13.42
C PHE A 11 9.80 15.53 -14.67
N THR A 12 10.98 15.11 -15.09
CA THR A 12 11.17 14.28 -16.28
C THR A 12 11.66 12.87 -15.93
N VAL A 13 11.47 12.43 -14.69
CA VAL A 13 11.96 11.15 -14.21
C VAL A 13 10.86 10.11 -14.20
N ASP A 14 11.26 8.85 -14.29
CA ASP A 14 10.39 7.70 -14.13
C ASP A 14 9.89 7.63 -12.68
N VAL A 15 8.57 7.40 -12.48
CA VAL A 15 7.97 7.34 -11.15
C VAL A 15 8.61 6.24 -10.31
N GLU A 16 8.85 5.06 -10.89
CA GLU A 16 9.44 3.95 -10.15
C GLU A 16 10.84 4.27 -9.66
N LYS A 17 11.66 4.87 -10.50
CA LYS A 17 13.02 5.28 -10.11
C LYS A 17 12.98 6.33 -9.01
N LEU A 18 12.05 7.26 -9.10
CA LEU A 18 11.90 8.31 -8.08
C LEU A 18 11.50 7.70 -6.73
N VAL A 19 10.54 6.78 -6.73
CA VAL A 19 10.09 6.11 -5.52
C VAL A 19 11.25 5.33 -4.88
N LEU A 20 11.99 4.57 -5.66
CA LEU A 20 13.15 3.82 -5.17
C LEU A 20 14.22 4.73 -4.58
N SER A 21 14.54 5.82 -5.26
CA SER A 21 15.53 6.78 -4.80
C SER A 21 15.13 7.40 -3.47
N ARG A 22 13.87 7.81 -3.34
CA ARG A 22 13.36 8.41 -2.10
C ARG A 22 13.31 7.42 -0.95
N ALA A 23 12.90 6.19 -1.22
CA ALA A 23 12.84 5.14 -0.20
C ALA A 23 14.24 4.81 0.32
N ARG A 24 15.23 4.71 -0.57
CA ARG A 24 16.61 4.46 -0.19
C ARG A 24 17.16 5.58 0.68
N ARG A 25 16.91 6.83 0.31
CA ARG A 25 17.33 7.98 1.11
C ARG A 25 16.67 8.02 2.48
N ALA A 26 15.39 7.66 2.56
CA ALA A 26 14.70 7.59 3.83
C ALA A 26 15.36 6.56 4.75
N LEU A 27 15.67 5.39 4.24
CA LEU A 27 16.34 4.34 5.00
C LEU A 27 17.73 4.79 5.44
N GLU A 28 18.50 5.40 4.57
CA GLU A 28 19.84 5.92 4.89
C GLU A 28 19.78 7.04 5.94
N ALA A 29 18.71 7.83 5.94
CA ALA A 29 18.51 8.89 6.92
C ALA A 29 18.04 8.38 8.28
N GLY A 30 17.78 7.07 8.41
CA GLY A 30 17.38 6.46 9.67
C GLY A 30 15.89 6.25 9.84
N CYS A 31 15.09 6.42 8.79
CA CYS A 31 13.67 6.12 8.85
C CYS A 31 13.46 4.61 8.94
N ASP A 32 12.47 4.18 9.71
CA ASP A 32 12.13 2.77 9.86
C ASP A 32 11.35 2.24 8.67
N GLY A 33 10.62 3.11 7.99
CA GLY A 33 9.79 2.69 6.87
C GLY A 33 9.27 3.86 6.06
N VAL A 34 8.41 3.53 5.11
CA VAL A 34 7.82 4.49 4.19
C VAL A 34 6.34 4.22 3.99
N VAL A 35 5.61 5.26 3.58
CA VAL A 35 4.24 5.13 3.11
C VAL A 35 4.31 4.99 1.59
N SER A 36 3.76 3.90 1.07
CA SER A 36 3.85 3.59 -0.35
C SER A 36 2.57 2.93 -0.84
N SER A 37 2.22 3.15 -2.09
CA SER A 37 1.06 2.47 -2.67
C SER A 37 1.31 0.96 -2.74
N GLY A 38 0.23 0.17 -2.74
CA GLY A 38 0.34 -1.28 -2.84
C GLY A 38 0.95 -1.76 -4.15
N LEU A 39 0.90 -0.92 -5.19
CA LEU A 39 1.49 -1.26 -6.48
C LEU A 39 3.02 -1.18 -6.45
N GLU A 40 3.58 -0.36 -5.58
CA GLU A 40 5.02 -0.13 -5.49
C GLU A 40 5.70 -0.99 -4.42
N ALA A 41 4.94 -1.58 -3.51
CA ALA A 41 5.50 -2.37 -2.42
C ALA A 41 6.41 -3.53 -2.88
N PRO A 42 6.03 -4.33 -3.91
CA PRO A 42 6.92 -5.40 -4.37
C PRO A 42 8.27 -4.89 -4.84
N MET A 43 8.28 -3.77 -5.54
CA MET A 43 9.51 -3.14 -6.04
C MET A 43 10.40 -2.69 -4.88
N LEU A 44 9.82 -2.11 -3.84
CA LEU A 44 10.57 -1.70 -2.65
C LEU A 44 11.20 -2.89 -1.95
N ARG A 45 10.49 -4.01 -1.84
CA ARG A 45 11.02 -5.23 -1.25
C ARG A 45 12.17 -5.81 -2.06
N GLU A 46 12.06 -5.77 -3.38
CA GLU A 46 13.07 -6.34 -4.26
C GLU A 46 14.35 -5.51 -4.29
N PHE A 47 14.23 -4.19 -4.36
CA PHE A 47 15.38 -3.32 -4.67
C PHE A 47 15.93 -2.53 -3.48
N ILE A 48 15.22 -2.45 -2.35
CA ILE A 48 15.70 -1.66 -1.22
C ILE A 48 16.15 -2.55 -0.08
N ASP A 49 15.22 -3.00 0.77
CA ASP A 49 15.57 -3.80 1.95
C ASP A 49 14.31 -4.39 2.56
N HIS A 50 14.42 -5.63 3.05
CA HIS A 50 13.31 -6.29 3.76
C HIS A 50 13.04 -5.67 5.13
N ARG A 51 14.01 -4.97 5.72
CA ARG A 51 13.84 -4.29 7.01
C ARG A 51 13.01 -3.01 6.89
N LEU A 52 12.88 -2.46 5.68
CA LEU A 52 12.06 -1.28 5.46
C LEU A 52 10.59 -1.62 5.70
N LEU A 53 9.96 -0.93 6.65
CA LEU A 53 8.54 -1.11 6.89
C LEU A 53 7.75 -0.38 5.80
N VAL A 54 6.73 -1.02 5.29
CA VAL A 54 5.88 -0.45 4.23
C VAL A 54 4.46 -0.32 4.76
N VAL A 55 3.98 0.93 4.81
CA VAL A 55 2.62 1.27 5.20
C VAL A 55 1.87 1.65 3.93
N THR A 56 0.81 0.94 3.62
CA THR A 56 0.09 1.09 2.37
C THR A 56 -1.30 1.68 2.59
N PRO A 57 -1.55 2.91 2.14
CA PRO A 57 -2.88 3.50 2.11
C PRO A 57 -3.63 3.11 0.85
N GLY A 58 -4.85 3.63 0.70
CA GLY A 58 -5.65 3.40 -0.50
C GLY A 58 -6.21 2.00 -0.59
N ILE A 59 -6.40 1.35 0.56
CA ILE A 59 -6.96 0.00 0.59
C ILE A 59 -8.45 0.06 0.39
N ARG A 60 -8.95 -0.79 -0.51
CA ARG A 60 -10.38 -0.93 -0.80
C ARG A 60 -10.75 -2.40 -0.75
N PRO A 61 -11.60 -2.84 0.19
CA PRO A 61 -12.15 -4.19 0.13
C PRO A 61 -12.83 -4.42 -1.22
N VAL A 62 -12.79 -5.65 -1.70
CA VAL A 62 -13.28 -5.99 -3.04
C VAL A 62 -14.70 -5.49 -3.27
N GLU A 63 -15.57 -5.63 -2.28
CA GLU A 63 -16.98 -5.26 -2.38
C GLU A 63 -17.19 -3.75 -2.51
N ASN A 64 -16.24 -2.96 -2.04
CA ASN A 64 -16.35 -1.50 -1.97
C ASN A 64 -15.50 -0.77 -2.99
N LYS A 65 -14.86 -1.50 -3.91
CA LYS A 65 -13.91 -0.91 -4.83
C LYS A 65 -14.62 -0.28 -6.03
N PRO A 66 -14.72 1.06 -6.13
CA PRO A 66 -15.30 1.71 -7.29
C PRO A 66 -14.45 1.48 -8.53
N VAL A 67 -15.10 1.47 -9.69
CA VAL A 67 -14.38 1.27 -10.96
C VAL A 67 -13.29 2.32 -11.15
N ASP A 68 -13.56 3.57 -10.78
CA ASP A 68 -12.64 4.68 -10.96
C ASP A 68 -11.42 4.61 -10.04
N ASP A 69 -11.52 3.90 -8.91
CA ASP A 69 -10.44 3.78 -7.93
C ASP A 69 -9.56 2.54 -8.15
N GLN A 70 -9.86 1.71 -9.15
CA GLN A 70 -9.11 0.47 -9.35
C GLN A 70 -7.69 0.68 -9.84
N LYS A 71 -7.39 1.85 -10.35
CA LYS A 71 -6.12 2.14 -11.02
C LYS A 71 -4.93 2.07 -10.08
N ARG A 72 -5.05 2.55 -8.84
CA ARG A 72 -3.95 2.62 -7.88
C ARG A 72 -4.31 2.05 -6.51
N THR A 73 -5.39 1.29 -6.42
CA THR A 73 -5.82 0.69 -5.17
C THR A 73 -5.68 -0.82 -5.22
N VAL A 74 -5.50 -1.42 -4.07
CA VAL A 74 -5.46 -2.87 -3.91
C VAL A 74 -6.40 -3.27 -2.77
N ASP A 75 -6.85 -4.51 -2.78
CA ASP A 75 -7.61 -5.02 -1.65
C ASP A 75 -6.67 -5.43 -0.49
N VAL A 76 -7.26 -5.80 0.64
CA VAL A 76 -6.52 -6.10 1.86
C VAL A 76 -5.53 -7.26 1.65
N ALA A 77 -6.00 -8.37 1.11
CA ALA A 77 -5.14 -9.55 0.92
C ALA A 77 -4.02 -9.26 -0.05
N GLN A 78 -4.31 -8.55 -1.14
CA GLN A 78 -3.32 -8.21 -2.15
C GLN A 78 -2.23 -7.28 -1.59
N ALA A 79 -2.61 -6.33 -0.72
CA ALA A 79 -1.64 -5.43 -0.11
C ALA A 79 -0.58 -6.20 0.67
N PHE A 80 -0.99 -7.16 1.48
CA PHE A 80 -0.05 -7.97 2.24
C PHE A 80 0.74 -8.95 1.36
N ALA A 81 0.10 -9.52 0.34
CA ALA A 81 0.80 -10.36 -0.62
C ALA A 81 1.89 -9.58 -1.37
N ASN A 82 1.65 -8.29 -1.62
CA ASN A 82 2.62 -7.40 -2.26
C ASN A 82 3.74 -6.94 -1.34
N GLY A 83 3.65 -7.21 -0.03
CA GLY A 83 4.73 -6.91 0.90
C GLY A 83 4.49 -5.79 1.89
N ALA A 84 3.24 -5.29 2.01
CA ALA A 84 2.92 -4.31 3.04
C ALA A 84 3.06 -4.94 4.44
N ASP A 85 3.52 -4.15 5.39
CA ASP A 85 3.55 -4.53 6.81
C ASP A 85 2.32 -4.01 7.53
N TYR A 86 1.82 -2.86 7.11
CA TYR A 86 0.64 -2.21 7.68
C TYR A 86 -0.20 -1.63 6.56
N ILE A 87 -1.50 -1.54 6.78
CA ILE A 87 -2.41 -0.87 5.86
C ILE A 87 -3.13 0.27 6.57
N VAL A 88 -3.55 1.27 5.80
CA VAL A 88 -4.37 2.37 6.28
C VAL A 88 -5.71 2.29 5.58
N VAL A 89 -6.79 2.18 6.35
CA VAL A 89 -8.15 2.06 5.82
C VAL A 89 -9.00 3.17 6.42
N GLY A 90 -9.49 4.06 5.59
CA GLY A 90 -10.31 5.19 6.02
C GLY A 90 -11.77 5.02 5.65
N ARG A 91 -12.16 5.51 4.49
CA ARG A 91 -13.56 5.55 4.06
C ARG A 91 -14.29 4.21 4.09
N PRO A 92 -13.69 3.07 3.72
CA PRO A 92 -14.40 1.80 3.79
C PRO A 92 -14.90 1.43 5.19
N ILE A 93 -14.23 1.94 6.23
CA ILE A 93 -14.68 1.76 7.61
C ILE A 93 -15.61 2.92 8.01
N ARG A 94 -15.15 4.15 7.78
CA ARG A 94 -15.89 5.35 8.21
C ARG A 94 -17.29 5.42 7.61
N ASP A 95 -17.42 5.09 6.33
CA ASP A 95 -18.68 5.23 5.60
C ASP A 95 -19.53 3.95 5.58
N ALA A 96 -19.09 2.90 6.25
CA ALA A 96 -19.86 1.66 6.35
C ALA A 96 -21.12 1.86 7.22
N ALA A 97 -22.16 1.08 6.94
CA ALA A 97 -23.37 1.10 7.75
C ALA A 97 -23.08 0.69 9.21
N ASP A 98 -22.15 -0.26 9.39
CA ASP A 98 -21.63 -0.66 10.69
C ASP A 98 -20.10 -0.62 10.63
N PRO A 99 -19.47 0.49 11.04
CA PRO A 99 -18.01 0.63 10.96
C PRO A 99 -17.25 -0.43 11.73
N ARG A 100 -17.74 -0.85 12.88
CA ARG A 100 -17.08 -1.88 13.68
C ARG A 100 -17.07 -3.22 12.95
N ALA A 101 -18.21 -3.61 12.38
CA ALA A 101 -18.30 -4.85 11.61
C ALA A 101 -17.38 -4.80 10.38
N ALA A 102 -17.28 -3.65 9.71
CA ALA A 102 -16.38 -3.45 8.58
C ALA A 102 -14.92 -3.64 9.00
N ALA A 103 -14.53 -3.04 10.13
CA ALA A 103 -13.16 -3.18 10.65
C ALA A 103 -12.86 -4.62 11.05
N GLU A 104 -13.78 -5.29 11.70
CA GLU A 104 -13.62 -6.70 12.09
C GLU A 104 -13.47 -7.61 10.87
N ALA A 105 -14.24 -7.38 9.81
CA ALA A 105 -14.11 -8.14 8.57
C ALA A 105 -12.73 -7.99 7.94
N ILE A 106 -12.18 -6.78 7.97
CA ILE A 106 -10.83 -6.51 7.48
C ILE A 106 -9.80 -7.25 8.33
N GLN A 107 -9.94 -7.21 9.66
CA GLN A 107 -9.05 -7.93 10.57
C GLN A 107 -9.08 -9.44 10.33
N GLN A 108 -10.24 -9.99 10.03
CA GLN A 108 -10.36 -11.42 9.70
C GLN A 108 -9.62 -11.76 8.40
N THR A 109 -9.71 -10.89 7.41
CA THR A 109 -8.99 -11.06 6.14
C THR A 109 -7.48 -11.03 6.38
N ILE A 110 -7.01 -10.11 7.21
CA ILE A 110 -5.59 -10.03 7.59
C ILE A 110 -5.15 -11.33 8.26
N ALA A 111 -5.91 -11.79 9.24
CA ALA A 111 -5.58 -13.01 9.98
C ALA A 111 -5.49 -14.22 9.05
N ARG A 112 -6.41 -14.36 8.11
CA ARG A 112 -6.38 -15.46 7.14
C ARG A 112 -5.16 -15.37 6.22
N SER A 113 -4.76 -14.16 5.83
CA SER A 113 -3.60 -13.96 4.96
C SER A 113 -2.30 -14.45 5.62
N PHE A 114 -2.15 -14.23 6.92
CA PHE A 114 -0.96 -14.67 7.64
C PHE A 114 -1.06 -16.13 8.12
N ALA A 115 -2.25 -16.62 8.38
CA ALA A 115 -2.43 -18.03 8.76
C ALA A 115 -1.97 -18.96 7.62
N GLY A 116 -2.26 -18.59 6.36
CA GLY A 116 -1.80 -19.36 5.21
C GLY A 116 -0.29 -19.37 5.08
N ALA A 117 0.39 -18.32 5.50
CA ALA A 117 1.84 -18.21 5.42
C ALA A 117 2.56 -19.04 6.49
N SER A 118 1.86 -19.42 7.56
CA SER A 118 2.44 -20.19 8.66
C SER A 118 2.46 -21.69 8.41
N ALA A 119 1.78 -22.12 7.38
CA ALA A 119 1.76 -23.52 7.01
C ALA A 119 2.99 -23.92 6.17
#